data_f1658d9282351b0e1bffe1d3d9191b4c
#
_entry.id   f1658d9282351b0e1bffe1d3d9191b4c
#
_cell.length_a   1.000
_cell.length_b   1.000
_cell.length_c   1.000
_cell.angle_alpha   90.00
_cell.angle_beta   90.00
_cell.angle_gamma   90.00
#
_symmetry.space_group_name_H-M   'P 1'
#
loop_
_entity.id
_entity.type
_entity.pdbx_description
1 polymer ?
#
loop_
_entity_poly.entity_id
_entity_poly.type
_entity_poly.pdbx_seq_one_letter_code
_entity_poly.pdbx_strand_id
1 'polypeptide(L)'
;MNWKVERGSLADAETITKFQLDMALESEGTILDADTVIEGVRAGLSDPAKGTYYLVLEEGGETVGSLFLTKEWSDWNNCWYWWIQSVFIRAEYRRRGAFTYMFEEVRRYAISEGAASLRLYVDRTNVKAQNCYKKQGMDECHYLMYEESI
;
A
#
# COMPACT_ATOMS: atom_id res chain seq x y z
N MET A 1 19.16 -10.24 -2.19
CA MET A 1 18.57 -9.56 -3.37
C MET A 1 18.46 -8.08 -3.09
N ASN A 2 18.82 -7.25 -4.04
CA ASN A 2 18.77 -5.81 -3.88
C ASN A 2 17.42 -5.28 -4.35
N TRP A 3 16.75 -4.57 -3.48
CA TRP A 3 15.47 -3.94 -3.76
C TRP A 3 15.62 -2.43 -3.90
N LYS A 4 14.75 -1.82 -4.69
CA LYS A 4 14.65 -0.38 -4.83
C LYS A 4 13.20 0.03 -4.67
N VAL A 5 12.95 1.16 -4.01
CA VAL A 5 11.62 1.75 -3.90
C VAL A 5 11.58 3.06 -4.66
N GLU A 6 10.55 3.23 -5.46
CA GLU A 6 10.31 4.44 -6.25
C GLU A 6 8.87 4.92 -6.09
N ARG A 7 8.66 6.21 -6.30
CA ARG A 7 7.29 6.73 -6.46
C ARG A 7 6.75 6.32 -7.81
N GLY A 8 5.50 5.88 -7.86
CA GLY A 8 4.80 5.59 -9.10
C GLY A 8 4.52 6.85 -9.90
N SER A 9 4.48 6.70 -11.21
CA SER A 9 4.08 7.73 -12.17
C SER A 9 2.99 7.21 -13.10
N LEU A 10 2.43 8.06 -13.94
CA LEU A 10 1.42 7.65 -14.92
C LEU A 10 1.87 6.51 -15.83
N ALA A 11 3.17 6.39 -16.08
CA ALA A 11 3.74 5.28 -16.85
C ALA A 11 3.53 3.92 -16.16
N ASP A 12 3.30 3.90 -14.86
CA ASP A 12 3.12 2.68 -14.07
C ASP A 12 1.64 2.28 -13.90
N ALA A 13 0.71 3.04 -14.49
CA ALA A 13 -0.72 2.85 -14.27
C ALA A 13 -1.21 1.44 -14.62
N GLU A 14 -0.77 0.87 -15.73
CA GLU A 14 -1.19 -0.47 -16.14
C GLU A 14 -0.65 -1.55 -15.20
N THR A 15 0.61 -1.44 -14.79
CA THR A 15 1.24 -2.36 -13.84
C THR A 15 0.52 -2.34 -12.49
N ILE A 16 0.27 -1.15 -11.97
CA ILE A 16 -0.43 -0.98 -10.69
C ILE A 16 -1.86 -1.52 -10.80
N THR A 17 -2.56 -1.23 -11.89
CA THR A 17 -3.91 -1.74 -12.13
C THR A 17 -3.95 -3.26 -12.09
N LYS A 18 -2.99 -3.91 -12.76
CA LYS A 18 -2.90 -5.37 -12.74
C LYS A 18 -2.71 -5.88 -11.31
N PHE A 19 -1.87 -5.23 -10.52
CA PHE A 19 -1.68 -5.60 -9.11
C PHE A 19 -2.98 -5.49 -8.29
N GLN A 20 -3.78 -4.45 -8.53
CA GLN A 20 -5.08 -4.29 -7.85
C GLN A 20 -6.05 -5.41 -8.22
N LEU A 21 -6.14 -5.74 -9.49
CA LEU A 21 -7.02 -6.82 -9.97
C LEU A 21 -6.59 -8.16 -9.39
N ASP A 22 -5.31 -8.46 -9.42
CA ASP A 22 -4.75 -9.71 -8.90
C ASP A 22 -4.95 -9.80 -7.37
N MET A 23 -4.74 -8.70 -6.66
CA MET A 23 -4.91 -8.65 -5.21
C MET A 23 -6.36 -8.91 -4.79
N ALA A 24 -7.31 -8.26 -5.44
CA ALA A 24 -8.73 -8.43 -5.12
C ALA A 24 -9.19 -9.87 -5.36
N LEU A 25 -8.71 -10.47 -6.44
CA LEU A 25 -9.03 -11.86 -6.76
C LEU A 25 -8.41 -12.83 -5.75
N GLU A 26 -7.13 -12.64 -5.40
CA GLU A 26 -6.44 -13.51 -4.43
C GLU A 26 -6.99 -13.40 -3.02
N SER A 27 -7.20 -12.17 -2.52
CA SER A 27 -7.53 -11.94 -1.10
C SER A 27 -9.02 -12.07 -0.80
N GLU A 28 -9.88 -11.74 -1.74
CA GLU A 28 -11.33 -11.65 -1.52
C GLU A 28 -12.15 -12.43 -2.53
N GLY A 29 -11.52 -13.04 -3.54
CA GLY A 29 -12.23 -13.70 -4.64
C GLY A 29 -13.09 -12.74 -5.46
N THR A 30 -12.77 -11.44 -5.42
CA THR A 30 -13.56 -10.40 -6.07
C THR A 30 -12.98 -10.05 -7.43
N ILE A 31 -13.85 -10.03 -8.45
CA ILE A 31 -13.52 -9.58 -9.79
C ILE A 31 -13.92 -8.11 -9.91
N LEU A 32 -12.91 -7.22 -9.97
CA LEU A 32 -13.14 -5.79 -10.11
C LEU A 32 -13.36 -5.42 -11.57
N ASP A 33 -14.06 -4.30 -11.79
CA ASP A 33 -14.18 -3.71 -13.12
C ASP A 33 -12.87 -3.03 -13.51
N ALA A 34 -12.18 -3.59 -14.51
CA ALA A 34 -10.86 -3.12 -14.91
C ALA A 34 -10.86 -1.65 -15.38
N ASP A 35 -11.89 -1.20 -16.06
CA ASP A 35 -11.97 0.18 -16.54
C ASP A 35 -12.09 1.18 -15.39
N THR A 36 -12.90 0.85 -14.39
CA THR A 36 -13.02 1.67 -13.18
C THR A 36 -11.70 1.73 -12.41
N VAL A 37 -11.02 0.60 -12.27
CA VAL A 37 -9.74 0.52 -11.54
C VAL A 37 -8.64 1.30 -12.23
N ILE A 38 -8.49 1.17 -13.56
CA ILE A 38 -7.43 1.91 -14.28
C ILE A 38 -7.64 3.43 -14.18
N GLU A 39 -8.88 3.89 -14.27
CA GLU A 39 -9.20 5.30 -14.10
C GLU A 39 -8.90 5.77 -12.66
N GLY A 40 -9.25 4.97 -11.65
CA GLY A 40 -8.94 5.26 -10.25
C GLY A 40 -7.44 5.33 -9.98
N VAL A 41 -6.67 4.40 -10.54
CA VAL A 41 -5.21 4.39 -10.43
C VAL A 41 -4.60 5.62 -11.11
N ARG A 42 -5.03 5.96 -12.32
CA ARG A 42 -4.58 7.17 -13.02
C ARG A 42 -4.89 8.44 -12.24
N ALA A 43 -6.09 8.53 -11.70
CA ALA A 43 -6.47 9.68 -10.86
C ALA A 43 -5.57 9.81 -9.63
N GLY A 44 -5.30 8.70 -8.95
CA GLY A 44 -4.39 8.68 -7.80
C GLY A 44 -2.96 9.07 -8.16
N LEU A 45 -2.46 8.61 -9.31
CA LEU A 45 -1.12 8.95 -9.79
C LEU A 45 -0.99 10.43 -10.22
N SER A 46 -2.10 11.03 -10.64
CA SER A 46 -2.11 12.40 -11.19
C SER A 46 -2.32 13.47 -10.14
N ASP A 47 -2.79 13.12 -8.95
CA ASP A 47 -3.17 14.08 -7.92
C ASP A 47 -2.60 13.66 -6.55
N PRO A 48 -1.53 14.36 -6.09
CA PRO A 48 -0.93 14.07 -4.79
C PRO A 48 -1.89 14.19 -3.61
N ALA A 49 -2.98 14.94 -3.75
CA ALA A 49 -3.99 15.06 -2.69
C ALA A 49 -4.77 13.76 -2.50
N LYS A 50 -4.84 12.90 -3.52
CA LYS A 50 -5.48 11.59 -3.42
C LYS A 50 -4.58 10.56 -2.74
N GLY A 51 -3.29 10.65 -2.94
CA GLY A 51 -2.32 9.75 -2.35
C GLY A 51 -1.07 9.59 -3.20
N THR A 52 -0.22 8.65 -2.79
CA THR A 52 1.04 8.35 -3.46
C THR A 52 1.21 6.85 -3.60
N TYR A 53 1.50 6.39 -4.81
CA TYR A 53 1.91 5.00 -5.02
C TYR A 53 3.42 4.87 -4.83
N TYR A 54 3.83 3.84 -4.11
CA TYR A 54 5.22 3.41 -4.03
C TYR A 54 5.36 2.04 -4.68
N LEU A 55 6.42 1.88 -5.45
CA LEU A 55 6.73 0.65 -6.17
C LEU A 55 8.00 0.05 -5.59
N VAL A 56 8.03 -1.26 -5.47
CA VAL A 56 9.26 -1.99 -5.19
C VAL A 56 9.72 -2.70 -6.46
N LEU A 57 10.99 -2.50 -6.78
CA LEU A 57 11.64 -3.05 -7.97
C LEU A 57 12.74 -4.02 -7.54
N GLU A 58 12.90 -5.09 -8.31
CA GLU A 58 14.03 -6.00 -8.16
C GLU A 58 15.28 -5.43 -8.87
N GLU A 59 16.42 -6.07 -8.68
CA GLU A 59 17.73 -5.59 -9.16
C GLU A 59 17.77 -5.32 -10.66
N GLY A 60 17.04 -6.09 -11.47
CA GLY A 60 16.94 -5.89 -12.92
C GLY A 60 16.04 -4.74 -13.34
N GLY A 61 15.38 -4.07 -12.40
CA GLY A 61 14.49 -2.94 -12.65
C GLY A 61 13.03 -3.32 -12.88
N GLU A 62 12.67 -4.58 -12.73
CA GLU A 62 11.28 -5.02 -12.86
C GLU A 62 10.48 -4.64 -11.61
N THR A 63 9.30 -4.06 -11.80
CA THR A 63 8.38 -3.76 -10.71
C THR A 63 7.71 -5.04 -10.22
N VAL A 64 7.93 -5.36 -8.94
CA VAL A 64 7.44 -6.61 -8.36
C VAL A 64 6.34 -6.41 -7.31
N GLY A 65 6.05 -5.17 -6.95
CA GLY A 65 5.00 -4.87 -6.00
C GLY A 65 4.73 -3.38 -5.87
N SER A 66 3.66 -3.07 -5.16
CA SER A 66 3.27 -1.69 -4.90
C SER A 66 2.46 -1.56 -3.60
N LEU A 67 2.40 -0.34 -3.09
CA LEU A 67 1.40 0.06 -2.10
C LEU A 67 0.89 1.47 -2.43
N PHE A 68 -0.30 1.76 -1.95
CA PHE A 68 -0.90 3.09 -2.04
C PHE A 68 -0.89 3.73 -0.66
N LEU A 69 -0.42 4.97 -0.58
CA LEU A 69 -0.35 5.71 0.66
C LEU A 69 -1.31 6.90 0.59
N THR A 70 -2.18 7.00 1.59
CA THR A 70 -3.07 8.15 1.79
C THR A 70 -2.80 8.79 3.14
N LYS A 71 -3.31 9.99 3.36
CA LYS A 71 -3.05 10.74 4.58
C LYS A 71 -4.34 11.20 5.22
N GLU A 72 -4.37 11.16 6.56
CA GLU A 72 -5.45 11.69 7.38
C GLU A 72 -4.89 12.79 8.27
N TRP A 73 -5.49 13.98 8.25
CA TRP A 73 -5.05 15.06 9.11
C TRP A 73 -5.43 14.80 10.57
N SER A 74 -4.48 15.00 11.47
CA SER A 74 -4.70 14.94 12.91
C SER A 74 -4.59 16.34 13.50
N ASP A 75 -5.72 16.93 13.87
CA ASP A 75 -5.73 18.19 14.58
C ASP A 75 -5.15 18.04 16.02
N TRP A 76 -5.33 16.89 16.64
CA TRP A 76 -4.77 16.63 17.95
C TRP A 76 -3.25 16.61 17.97
N ASN A 77 -2.62 16.11 16.89
CA ASN A 77 -1.17 16.00 16.79
C ASN A 77 -0.54 17.07 15.89
N ASN A 78 -1.35 17.88 15.22
CA ASN A 78 -0.89 18.87 14.26
C ASN A 78 0.04 18.28 13.18
N CYS A 79 -0.28 17.09 12.72
CA CYS A 79 0.43 16.42 11.64
C CYS A 79 -0.42 15.32 11.03
N TRP A 80 0.11 14.65 10.01
CA TRP A 80 -0.61 13.64 9.26
C TRP A 80 -0.44 12.25 9.87
N TYR A 81 -1.53 11.46 9.91
CA TYR A 81 -1.43 10.00 9.92
C TYR A 81 -1.24 9.53 8.48
N TRP A 82 -0.36 8.54 8.29
CA TRP A 82 -0.12 7.93 7.00
C TRP A 82 -0.80 6.56 6.95
N TRP A 83 -1.69 6.39 5.96
CA TRP A 83 -2.44 5.16 5.76
C TRP A 83 -1.83 4.36 4.60
N ILE A 84 -1.48 3.11 4.88
CA ILE A 84 -0.99 2.15 3.88
C ILE A 84 -2.19 1.37 3.36
N GLN A 85 -2.36 1.38 2.05
CA GLN A 85 -3.46 0.69 1.37
C GLN A 85 -2.93 -0.11 0.19
N SER A 86 -3.72 -1.12 -0.24
CA SER A 86 -3.50 -1.83 -1.50
C SER A 86 -2.09 -2.40 -1.64
N VAL A 87 -1.59 -3.02 -0.58
CA VAL A 87 -0.26 -3.65 -0.58
C VAL A 87 -0.30 -4.93 -1.41
N PHE A 88 0.58 -5.03 -2.39
CA PHE A 88 0.70 -6.23 -3.22
C PHE A 88 2.16 -6.50 -3.57
N ILE A 89 2.55 -7.76 -3.47
CA ILE A 89 3.82 -8.29 -3.99
C ILE A 89 3.48 -9.48 -4.89
N ARG A 90 4.05 -9.51 -6.08
CA ARG A 90 3.88 -10.62 -7.02
C ARG A 90 4.27 -11.93 -6.34
N ALA A 91 3.47 -12.98 -6.58
CA ALA A 91 3.58 -14.26 -5.87
C ALA A 91 5.00 -14.85 -5.90
N GLU A 92 5.67 -14.79 -7.05
CA GLU A 92 7.01 -15.32 -7.26
C GLU A 92 8.12 -14.56 -6.51
N TYR A 93 7.80 -13.34 -6.04
CA TYR A 93 8.74 -12.49 -5.28
C TYR A 93 8.44 -12.42 -3.80
N ARG A 94 7.42 -13.15 -3.33
CA ARG A 94 7.06 -13.18 -1.91
C ARG A 94 8.11 -13.95 -1.11
N ARG A 95 8.21 -13.64 0.19
CA ARG A 95 9.17 -14.23 1.13
C ARG A 95 10.64 -14.01 0.75
N ARG A 96 10.92 -12.97 -0.01
CA ARG A 96 12.27 -12.59 -0.41
C ARG A 96 12.70 -11.23 0.15
N GLY A 97 11.90 -10.66 1.03
CA GLY A 97 12.20 -9.39 1.68
C GLY A 97 11.69 -8.13 0.95
N ALA A 98 11.00 -8.27 -0.17
CA ALA A 98 10.49 -7.11 -0.93
C ALA A 98 9.52 -6.27 -0.12
N PHE A 99 8.56 -6.91 0.53
CA PHE A 99 7.58 -6.21 1.38
C PHE A 99 8.25 -5.50 2.55
N THR A 100 9.13 -6.19 3.26
CA THR A 100 9.87 -5.61 4.40
C THR A 100 10.65 -4.39 3.96
N TYR A 101 11.37 -4.48 2.85
CA TYR A 101 12.13 -3.36 2.31
C TYR A 101 11.25 -2.16 1.97
N MET A 102 10.14 -2.40 1.25
CA MET A 102 9.20 -1.35 0.89
C MET A 102 8.57 -0.69 2.12
N PHE A 103 8.17 -1.49 3.11
CA PHE A 103 7.60 -1.00 4.35
C PHE A 103 8.60 -0.12 5.13
N GLU A 104 9.85 -0.55 5.24
CA GLU A 104 10.89 0.21 5.93
C GLU A 104 11.21 1.53 5.23
N GLU A 105 11.21 1.55 3.90
CA GLU A 105 11.40 2.78 3.13
C GLU A 105 10.26 3.78 3.38
N VAL A 106 9.02 3.30 3.34
CA VAL A 106 7.84 4.15 3.62
C VAL A 106 7.89 4.66 5.04
N ARG A 107 8.28 3.82 6.00
CA ARG A 107 8.46 4.25 7.40
C ARG A 107 9.49 5.37 7.51
N ARG A 108 10.62 5.25 6.80
CA ARG A 108 11.66 6.29 6.78
C ARG A 108 11.13 7.61 6.24
N TYR A 109 10.37 7.56 5.15
CA TYR A 109 9.75 8.77 4.59
C TYR A 109 8.76 9.38 5.59
N ALA A 110 7.94 8.57 6.22
CA ALA A 110 6.98 9.05 7.22
C ALA A 110 7.68 9.75 8.39
N ILE A 111 8.75 9.16 8.91
CA ILE A 111 9.54 9.76 10.00
C ILE A 111 10.16 11.07 9.55
N SER A 112 10.77 11.11 8.35
CA SER A 112 11.43 12.32 7.84
C SER A 112 10.45 13.47 7.60
N GLU A 113 9.20 13.18 7.28
CA GLU A 113 8.14 14.18 7.10
C GLU A 113 7.34 14.48 8.36
N GLY A 114 7.70 13.88 9.49
CA GLY A 114 7.05 14.16 10.77
C GLY A 114 5.65 13.59 10.90
N ALA A 115 5.36 12.46 10.26
CA ALA A 115 4.07 11.79 10.39
C ALA A 115 3.80 11.35 11.83
N ALA A 116 2.54 11.40 12.24
CA ALA A 116 2.12 10.97 13.58
C ALA A 116 2.23 9.46 13.75
N SER A 117 1.84 8.70 12.75
CA SER A 117 1.92 7.23 12.74
C SER A 117 1.69 6.67 11.33
N LEU A 118 2.01 5.39 11.17
CA LEU A 118 1.57 4.58 10.05
C LEU A 118 0.36 3.77 10.50
N ARG A 119 -0.67 3.75 9.67
CA ARG A 119 -1.91 3.00 9.91
C ARG A 119 -2.28 2.16 8.71
N LEU A 120 -2.98 1.08 8.95
CA LEU A 120 -3.61 0.27 7.89
C LEU A 120 -4.79 -0.48 8.49
N TYR A 121 -5.68 -0.94 7.63
CA TYR A 121 -6.68 -1.93 8.01
C TYR A 121 -6.45 -3.22 7.22
N VAL A 122 -6.81 -4.34 7.80
CA VAL A 122 -6.63 -5.66 7.23
C VAL A 122 -7.87 -6.51 7.53
N ASP A 123 -8.27 -7.34 6.59
CA ASP A 123 -9.38 -8.24 6.78
C ASP A 123 -9.13 -9.16 7.98
N ARG A 124 -10.15 -9.35 8.82
CA ARG A 124 -10.06 -10.17 10.04
C ARG A 124 -9.66 -11.60 9.74
N THR A 125 -9.98 -12.09 8.57
CA THR A 125 -9.66 -13.48 8.16
C THR A 125 -8.28 -13.61 7.53
N ASN A 126 -7.63 -12.49 7.17
CA ASN A 126 -6.31 -12.49 6.56
C ASN A 126 -5.21 -12.57 7.62
N VAL A 127 -5.11 -13.69 8.29
CA VAL A 127 -4.14 -13.94 9.37
C VAL A 127 -2.69 -13.82 8.87
N LYS A 128 -2.43 -14.23 7.65
CA LYS A 128 -1.10 -14.17 7.03
C LYS A 128 -0.62 -12.72 6.93
N ALA A 129 -1.45 -11.82 6.43
CA ALA A 129 -1.12 -10.40 6.37
C ALA A 129 -0.95 -9.80 7.77
N GLN A 130 -1.84 -10.12 8.70
CA GLN A 130 -1.74 -9.67 10.08
C GLN A 130 -0.39 -10.04 10.70
N ASN A 131 0.06 -11.27 10.49
CA ASN A 131 1.36 -11.72 10.99
C ASN A 131 2.52 -10.94 10.34
N CYS A 132 2.43 -10.61 9.06
CA CYS A 132 3.43 -9.79 8.40
C CYS A 132 3.52 -8.39 9.04
N TYR A 133 2.39 -7.77 9.32
CA TYR A 133 2.38 -6.44 9.94
C TYR A 133 2.90 -6.45 11.37
N LYS A 134 2.55 -7.49 12.15
CA LYS A 134 3.11 -7.68 13.49
C LYS A 134 4.63 -7.82 13.47
N LYS A 135 5.17 -8.53 12.51
CA LYS A 135 6.63 -8.66 12.33
C LYS A 135 7.29 -7.32 12.02
N GLN A 136 6.58 -6.40 11.37
CA GLN A 136 7.07 -5.06 11.09
C GLN A 136 7.00 -4.13 12.30
N GLY A 137 6.46 -4.60 13.42
CA GLY A 137 6.32 -3.81 14.64
C GLY A 137 5.01 -3.07 14.80
N MET A 138 4.01 -3.40 13.96
CA MET A 138 2.68 -2.82 14.10
C MET A 138 1.84 -3.58 15.12
N ASP A 139 1.06 -2.84 15.88
CA ASP A 139 0.11 -3.38 16.87
C ASP A 139 -1.32 -3.05 16.45
N GLU A 140 -2.25 -3.92 16.82
CA GLU A 140 -3.67 -3.63 16.69
C GLU A 140 -4.03 -2.44 17.58
N CYS A 141 -4.67 -1.41 17.02
CA CYS A 141 -5.08 -0.25 17.79
C CYS A 141 -6.43 -0.49 18.48
N HIS A 142 -6.82 0.41 19.37
CA HIS A 142 -8.05 0.30 20.14
C HIS A 142 -9.31 0.83 19.43
N TYR A 143 -9.17 1.38 18.21
CA TYR A 143 -10.29 1.88 17.44
C TYR A 143 -10.97 0.77 16.65
N LEU A 144 -12.29 0.80 16.62
CA LEU A 144 -13.09 -0.02 15.70
C LEU A 144 -13.38 0.78 14.45
N MET A 145 -13.57 0.10 13.35
CA MET A 145 -13.92 0.69 12.07
C MET A 145 -15.40 0.46 11.78
N TYR A 146 -16.15 1.53 11.49
CA TYR A 146 -17.54 1.46 11.09
C TYR A 146 -17.68 1.95 9.66
N GLU A 147 -18.59 1.35 8.91
CA GLU A 147 -18.81 1.65 7.51
C GLU A 147 -20.29 1.60 7.19
N GLU A 148 -20.75 2.53 6.37
CA GLU A 148 -22.10 2.54 5.79
C GLU A 148 -21.96 2.71 4.28
N SER A 149 -22.53 1.78 3.51
CA SER A 149 -22.53 1.87 2.04
C SER A 149 -23.53 2.95 1.58
N ILE A 150 -23.09 3.76 0.61
CA ILE A 150 -23.89 4.86 0.08
C ILE A 150 -24.19 4.62 -1.40
#